data_8c6fccf56edd6b270356eb7397a1d943
#
_entry.id   8c6fccf56edd6b270356eb7397a1d943
#
_cell.length_a   1.000
_cell.length_b   1.000
_cell.length_c   1.000
_cell.angle_alpha   90.00
_cell.angle_beta   90.00
_cell.angle_gamma   90.00
#
_symmetry.space_group_name_H-M   'P 1'
#
loop_
_entity.id
_entity.type
_entity.pdbx_description
1 polymer ?
#
loop_
_entity_poly.entity_id
_entity_poly.type
_entity_poly.pdbx_seq_one_letter_code
_entity_poly.pdbx_strand_id
1 'polypeptide(L)'
;TGEVLTAVWLAGAAFMLAYMLVSYLRLYRQVRTAVRVEDNVCRCDRWGTPFVLGMLRPRIYIPAGLDEPDLSQVLAHERSHIRRGDHVVKPLAFLLLTVHWFNPVLWAAYVLLGRDMERACDEMVLKNATPIQRAAYSRALVACAAQPKMAAVCPLAFGEVAVKERVKNVLNY
;
A
#
# COMPACT_ATOMS: atom_id res chain seq x y z
N THR A 1 9.80 38.77 -9.85
CA THR A 1 9.41 37.51 -10.51
C THR A 1 9.94 36.27 -9.76
N GLY A 2 11.20 36.27 -9.29
CA GLY A 2 11.77 35.13 -8.54
C GLY A 2 11.05 34.84 -7.23
N GLU A 3 10.70 35.86 -6.45
CA GLU A 3 10.00 35.70 -5.17
C GLU A 3 8.60 35.05 -5.33
N VAL A 4 7.88 35.43 -6.40
CA VAL A 4 6.55 34.86 -6.68
C VAL A 4 6.66 33.38 -7.02
N LEU A 5 7.64 32.99 -7.85
CA LEU A 5 7.87 31.59 -8.20
C LEU A 5 8.26 30.75 -6.98
N THR A 6 9.12 31.30 -6.12
CA THR A 6 9.51 30.64 -4.86
C THR A 6 8.31 30.49 -3.93
N ALA A 7 7.46 31.52 -3.80
CA ALA A 7 6.26 31.46 -2.98
C ALA A 7 5.27 30.40 -3.49
N VAL A 8 5.04 30.31 -4.81
CA VAL A 8 4.17 29.30 -5.42
C VAL A 8 4.74 27.90 -5.18
N TRP A 9 6.05 27.71 -5.35
CA TRP A 9 6.70 26.42 -5.11
C TRP A 9 6.55 25.98 -3.65
N LEU A 10 6.84 26.89 -2.68
CA LEU A 10 6.68 26.60 -1.26
C LEU A 10 5.23 26.28 -0.89
N ALA A 11 4.27 27.01 -1.43
CA ALA A 11 2.85 26.76 -1.19
C ALA A 11 2.42 25.37 -1.68
N GLY A 12 2.85 24.98 -2.87
CA GLY A 12 2.56 23.64 -3.41
C GLY A 12 3.21 22.51 -2.59
N ALA A 13 4.47 22.68 -2.20
CA ALA A 13 5.16 21.72 -1.34
C ALA A 13 4.50 21.61 0.05
N ALA A 14 4.13 22.75 0.66
CA ALA A 14 3.41 22.78 1.94
C ALA A 14 2.05 22.09 1.84
N PHE A 15 1.30 22.32 0.74
CA PHE A 15 0.03 21.63 0.49
C PHE A 15 0.20 20.11 0.41
N MET A 16 1.21 19.63 -0.32
CA MET A 16 1.50 18.20 -0.45
C MET A 16 1.88 17.56 0.89
N LEU A 17 2.71 18.24 1.70
CA LEU A 17 3.07 17.79 3.04
C LEU A 17 1.86 17.76 3.98
N ALA A 18 1.02 18.79 3.96
CA ALA A 18 -0.20 18.85 4.75
C ALA A 18 -1.17 17.73 4.36
N TYR A 19 -1.33 17.48 3.06
CA TYR A 19 -2.14 16.36 2.55
C TYR A 19 -1.62 15.01 3.04
N MET A 20 -0.31 14.78 2.95
CA MET A 20 0.33 13.55 3.46
C MET A 20 0.09 13.39 4.97
N LEU A 21 0.34 14.43 5.75
CA LEU A 21 0.19 14.40 7.21
C LEU A 21 -1.26 14.14 7.62
N VAL A 22 -2.20 14.89 7.04
CA VAL A 22 -3.64 14.73 7.33
C VAL A 22 -4.12 13.33 6.96
N SER A 23 -3.73 12.83 5.80
CA SER A 23 -4.09 11.48 5.34
C SER A 23 -3.52 10.41 6.27
N TYR A 24 -2.25 10.55 6.68
CA TYR A 24 -1.61 9.66 7.63
C TYR A 24 -2.29 9.67 9.01
N LEU A 25 -2.58 10.86 9.54
CA LEU A 25 -3.24 11.01 10.84
C LEU A 25 -4.67 10.45 10.83
N ARG A 26 -5.41 10.65 9.74
CA ARG A 26 -6.73 10.03 9.56
C ARG A 26 -6.64 8.51 9.60
N LEU A 27 -5.72 7.94 8.82
CA LEU A 27 -5.49 6.50 8.79
C LEU A 27 -5.06 5.98 10.18
N TYR A 28 -4.09 6.65 10.81
CA TYR A 28 -3.62 6.30 12.16
C TYR A 28 -4.73 6.31 13.21
N ARG A 29 -5.63 7.32 13.18
CA ARG A 29 -6.78 7.39 14.08
C ARG A 29 -7.75 6.22 13.88
N GLN A 30 -7.95 5.79 12.65
CA GLN A 30 -8.85 4.70 12.31
C GLN A 30 -8.34 3.34 12.78
N VAL A 31 -7.01 3.14 12.74
CA VAL A 31 -6.40 1.87 13.20
C VAL A 31 -6.16 1.79 14.71
N ARG A 32 -6.42 2.87 15.47
CA ARG A 32 -6.27 2.86 16.94
C ARG A 32 -7.17 1.85 17.65
N THR A 33 -8.29 1.50 17.03
CA THR A 33 -9.25 0.50 17.55
C THR A 33 -8.93 -0.93 17.11
N ALA A 34 -7.86 -1.12 16.32
CA ALA A 34 -7.47 -2.43 15.85
C ALA A 34 -6.97 -3.32 17.00
N VAL A 35 -7.42 -4.55 17.04
CA VAL A 35 -7.03 -5.56 18.04
C VAL A 35 -5.78 -6.28 17.54
N ARG A 36 -4.74 -6.34 18.38
CA ARG A 36 -3.52 -7.09 18.06
C ARG A 36 -3.79 -8.59 18.18
N VAL A 37 -3.49 -9.33 17.12
CA VAL A 37 -3.66 -10.80 17.05
C VAL A 37 -2.32 -11.52 17.17
N GLU A 38 -1.28 -11.02 16.50
CA GLU A 38 0.09 -11.53 16.56
C GLU A 38 1.07 -10.36 16.74
N ASP A 39 2.38 -10.65 16.81
CA ASP A 39 3.42 -9.64 17.09
C ASP A 39 3.32 -8.36 16.29
N ASN A 40 3.11 -8.45 14.98
CA ASN A 40 2.99 -7.30 14.10
C ASN A 40 1.70 -7.28 13.27
N VAL A 41 0.72 -8.17 13.58
CA VAL A 41 -0.56 -8.28 12.89
C VAL A 41 -1.69 -7.77 13.78
N CYS A 42 -2.48 -6.86 13.23
CA CYS A 42 -3.65 -6.27 13.89
C CYS A 42 -4.89 -6.51 13.03
N ARG A 43 -6.00 -6.90 13.66
CA ARG A 43 -7.31 -7.06 13.01
C ARG A 43 -8.13 -5.78 13.19
N CYS A 44 -8.74 -5.30 12.12
CA CYS A 44 -9.52 -4.06 12.11
C CYS A 44 -10.80 -4.23 11.30
N ASP A 45 -11.95 -3.95 11.93
CA ASP A 45 -13.28 -4.15 11.31
C ASP A 45 -13.66 -3.06 10.30
N ARG A 46 -12.94 -1.92 10.32
CA ARG A 46 -13.28 -0.76 9.49
C ARG A 46 -12.74 -0.80 8.08
N TRP A 47 -11.86 -1.76 7.76
CA TRP A 47 -11.13 -1.79 6.50
C TRP A 47 -11.39 -3.09 5.76
N GLY A 48 -11.74 -2.97 4.48
CA GLY A 48 -11.95 -4.12 3.62
C GLY A 48 -10.68 -4.67 2.97
N THR A 49 -9.58 -3.89 2.96
CA THR A 49 -8.31 -4.29 2.35
C THR A 49 -7.19 -4.34 3.37
N PRO A 50 -6.31 -5.36 3.31
CA PRO A 50 -5.11 -5.41 4.15
C PRO A 50 -4.12 -4.30 3.74
N PHE A 51 -3.29 -3.86 4.69
CA PHE A 51 -2.22 -2.90 4.42
C PHE A 51 -1.18 -2.86 5.54
N VAL A 52 0.01 -2.34 5.21
CA VAL A 52 1.09 -2.09 6.17
C VAL A 52 1.10 -0.61 6.56
N LEU A 53 1.23 -0.32 7.85
CA LEU A 53 1.38 1.03 8.38
C LEU A 53 2.49 1.08 9.42
N GLY A 54 3.27 2.17 9.39
CA GLY A 54 4.37 2.44 10.31
C GLY A 54 5.74 2.35 9.63
N MET A 55 6.56 3.39 9.80
CA MET A 55 7.88 3.50 9.16
C MET A 55 8.96 2.76 9.97
N LEU A 56 9.01 2.95 11.30
CA LEU A 56 10.01 2.33 12.17
C LEU A 56 9.57 0.98 12.75
N ARG A 57 8.26 0.80 12.95
CA ARG A 57 7.66 -0.42 13.47
C ARG A 57 6.45 -0.77 12.62
N PRO A 58 6.68 -1.38 11.45
CA PRO A 58 5.60 -1.70 10.53
C PRO A 58 4.66 -2.74 11.13
N ARG A 59 3.36 -2.47 11.03
CA ARG A 59 2.30 -3.38 11.44
C ARG A 59 1.40 -3.68 10.26
N ILE A 60 0.97 -4.92 10.15
CA ILE A 60 0.03 -5.39 9.15
C ILE A 60 -1.37 -5.27 9.73
N TYR A 61 -2.26 -4.58 9.03
CA TYR A 61 -3.67 -4.47 9.38
C TYR A 61 -4.48 -5.32 8.42
N ILE A 62 -5.29 -6.23 8.96
CA ILE A 62 -6.13 -7.16 8.20
C ILE A 62 -7.61 -6.92 8.50
N PRO A 63 -8.52 -7.10 7.53
CA PRO A 63 -9.96 -7.04 7.77
C PRO A 63 -10.43 -8.20 8.66
N ALA A 64 -11.49 -7.97 9.44
CA ALA A 64 -12.04 -8.98 10.35
C ALA A 64 -12.64 -10.19 9.64
N GLY A 65 -13.19 -9.98 8.44
CA GLY A 65 -13.85 -11.02 7.65
C GLY A 65 -12.92 -11.85 6.76
N LEU A 66 -11.60 -11.80 6.98
CA LEU A 66 -10.65 -12.59 6.22
C LEU A 66 -10.26 -13.84 7.03
N ASP A 67 -10.67 -15.00 6.56
CA ASP A 67 -10.42 -16.30 7.19
C ASP A 67 -9.42 -17.13 6.37
N GLU A 68 -8.94 -18.22 6.96
CA GLU A 68 -8.10 -19.19 6.24
C GLU A 68 -8.91 -19.90 5.12
N PRO A 69 -8.30 -20.20 3.95
CA PRO A 69 -6.86 -20.12 3.64
C PRO A 69 -6.40 -18.77 3.07
N ASP A 70 -7.29 -17.82 2.83
CA ASP A 70 -6.97 -16.55 2.16
C ASP A 70 -6.10 -15.66 3.05
N LEU A 71 -6.27 -15.71 4.37
CA LEU A 71 -5.50 -14.96 5.36
C LEU A 71 -3.99 -15.24 5.24
N SER A 72 -3.59 -16.50 5.12
CA SER A 72 -2.18 -16.88 5.02
C SER A 72 -1.52 -16.32 3.75
N GLN A 73 -2.24 -16.29 2.63
CA GLN A 73 -1.77 -15.74 1.37
C GLN A 73 -1.61 -14.22 1.44
N VAL A 74 -2.58 -13.55 2.03
CA VAL A 74 -2.55 -12.10 2.25
C VAL A 74 -1.41 -11.71 3.20
N LEU A 75 -1.22 -12.42 4.30
CA LEU A 75 -0.10 -12.15 5.21
C LEU A 75 1.26 -12.37 4.56
N ALA A 76 1.40 -13.37 3.68
CA ALA A 76 2.63 -13.58 2.91
C ALA A 76 2.94 -12.37 2.02
N HIS A 77 1.92 -11.79 1.37
CA HIS A 77 2.06 -10.60 0.54
C HIS A 77 2.45 -9.38 1.38
N GLU A 78 1.73 -9.08 2.46
CA GLU A 78 2.01 -7.92 3.33
C GLU A 78 3.39 -8.02 4.00
N ARG A 79 3.80 -9.23 4.41
CA ARG A 79 5.16 -9.48 4.91
C ARG A 79 6.23 -9.24 3.84
N SER A 80 5.93 -9.44 2.55
CA SER A 80 6.84 -9.12 1.44
C SER A 80 7.12 -7.63 1.36
N HIS A 81 6.10 -6.77 1.52
CA HIS A 81 6.28 -5.31 1.60
C HIS A 81 7.20 -4.89 2.73
N ILE A 82 7.03 -5.49 3.92
CA ILE A 82 7.90 -5.22 5.08
C ILE A 82 9.33 -5.65 4.80
N ARG A 83 9.52 -6.87 4.27
CA ARG A 83 10.82 -7.46 3.97
C ARG A 83 11.62 -6.67 2.94
N ARG A 84 10.93 -6.08 1.96
CA ARG A 84 11.51 -5.22 0.93
C ARG A 84 11.79 -3.79 1.40
N GLY A 85 11.23 -3.39 2.55
CA GLY A 85 11.32 -2.02 3.04
C GLY A 85 10.42 -1.03 2.30
N ASP A 86 9.39 -1.51 1.59
CA ASP A 86 8.49 -0.68 0.79
C ASP A 86 7.79 0.38 1.64
N HIS A 87 7.51 0.08 2.93
CA HIS A 87 6.96 1.01 3.92
C HIS A 87 7.87 2.21 4.24
N VAL A 88 9.14 2.17 3.85
CA VAL A 88 10.10 3.28 3.93
C VAL A 88 10.27 3.94 2.57
N VAL A 89 10.43 3.13 1.50
CA VAL A 89 10.69 3.62 0.14
C VAL A 89 9.55 4.48 -0.38
N LYS A 90 8.29 4.09 -0.16
CA LYS A 90 7.11 4.82 -0.65
C LYS A 90 6.97 6.22 -0.02
N PRO A 91 7.09 6.41 1.32
CA PRO A 91 7.16 7.74 1.92
C PRO A 91 8.29 8.61 1.39
N LEU A 92 9.49 8.05 1.21
CA LEU A 92 10.63 8.79 0.65
C LEU A 92 10.38 9.22 -0.79
N ALA A 93 9.81 8.35 -1.62
CA ALA A 93 9.41 8.69 -2.99
C ALA A 93 8.33 9.80 -3.01
N PHE A 94 7.39 9.79 -2.05
CA PHE A 94 6.40 10.85 -1.93
C PHE A 94 7.02 12.19 -1.48
N LEU A 95 8.02 12.17 -0.60
CA LEU A 95 8.76 13.38 -0.23
C LEU A 95 9.51 13.95 -1.43
N LEU A 96 10.15 13.10 -2.24
CA LEU A 96 10.79 13.55 -3.48
C LEU A 96 9.77 14.16 -4.45
N LEU A 97 8.61 13.51 -4.61
CA LEU A 97 7.50 14.06 -5.40
C LEU A 97 7.01 15.40 -4.85
N THR A 98 6.98 15.59 -3.53
CA THR A 98 6.58 16.85 -2.87
C THR A 98 7.50 18.00 -3.23
N VAL A 99 8.82 17.77 -3.27
CA VAL A 99 9.80 18.79 -3.69
C VAL A 99 9.62 19.17 -5.15
N HIS A 100 9.22 18.22 -5.99
CA HIS A 100 9.06 18.38 -7.44
C HIS A 100 7.60 18.25 -7.88
N TRP A 101 6.68 18.70 -7.06
CA TRP A 101 5.23 18.53 -7.25
C TRP A 101 4.71 19.02 -8.61
N PHE A 102 5.38 19.99 -9.22
CA PHE A 102 5.06 20.57 -10.52
C PHE A 102 5.51 19.70 -11.71
N ASN A 103 6.29 18.62 -11.49
CA ASN A 103 6.83 17.80 -12.56
C ASN A 103 5.94 16.57 -12.84
N PRO A 104 5.24 16.51 -13.99
CA PRO A 104 4.35 15.41 -14.31
C PRO A 104 5.07 14.06 -14.49
N VAL A 105 6.36 14.08 -14.87
CA VAL A 105 7.15 12.84 -15.02
C VAL A 105 7.34 12.16 -13.67
N LEU A 106 7.56 12.91 -12.60
CA LEU A 106 7.69 12.35 -11.26
C LEU A 106 6.37 11.80 -10.72
N TRP A 107 5.23 12.37 -11.10
CA TRP A 107 3.92 11.78 -10.81
C TRP A 107 3.75 10.42 -11.50
N ALA A 108 4.10 10.33 -12.78
CA ALA A 108 4.09 9.07 -13.52
C ALA A 108 5.05 8.05 -12.89
N ALA A 109 6.27 8.46 -12.56
CA ALA A 109 7.26 7.61 -11.89
C ALA A 109 6.77 7.10 -10.53
N TYR A 110 6.11 7.94 -9.73
CA TYR A 110 5.53 7.54 -8.43
C TYR A 110 4.42 6.49 -8.58
N VAL A 111 3.56 6.64 -9.58
CA VAL A 111 2.52 5.64 -9.90
C VAL A 111 3.14 4.32 -10.36
N LEU A 112 4.14 4.39 -11.25
CA LEU A 112 4.84 3.19 -11.74
C LEU A 112 5.60 2.49 -10.62
N LEU A 113 6.27 3.23 -9.73
CA LEU A 113 6.91 2.67 -8.54
C LEU A 113 5.92 1.86 -7.70
N GLY A 114 4.72 2.38 -7.46
CA GLY A 114 3.68 1.64 -6.74
C GLY A 114 3.30 0.32 -7.44
N ARG A 115 3.18 0.34 -8.77
CA ARG A 115 2.90 -0.87 -9.57
C ARG A 115 4.03 -1.90 -9.50
N ASP A 116 5.26 -1.45 -9.58
CA ASP A 116 6.42 -2.33 -9.55
C ASP A 116 6.62 -2.93 -8.15
N MET A 117 6.31 -2.19 -7.07
CA MET A 117 6.27 -2.72 -5.72
C MET A 117 5.27 -3.87 -5.58
N GLU A 118 4.03 -3.69 -6.07
CA GLU A 118 3.00 -4.74 -6.03
C GLU A 118 3.43 -5.98 -6.83
N ARG A 119 3.92 -5.80 -8.07
CA ARG A 119 4.41 -6.90 -8.91
C ARG A 119 5.54 -7.69 -8.23
N ALA A 120 6.50 -6.99 -7.67
CA ALA A 120 7.63 -7.62 -7.01
C ALA A 120 7.21 -8.37 -5.72
N CYS A 121 6.19 -7.90 -5.00
CA CYS A 121 5.62 -8.63 -3.86
C CYS A 121 4.86 -9.88 -4.34
N ASP A 122 4.07 -9.76 -5.42
CA ASP A 122 3.40 -10.92 -6.04
C ASP A 122 4.40 -11.98 -6.49
N GLU A 123 5.47 -11.59 -7.19
CA GLU A 123 6.53 -12.51 -7.63
C GLU A 123 7.23 -13.20 -6.45
N MET A 124 7.46 -12.48 -5.34
CA MET A 124 8.07 -13.05 -4.15
C MET A 124 7.20 -14.14 -3.51
N VAL A 125 5.88 -13.94 -3.49
CA VAL A 125 4.92 -14.94 -3.00
C VAL A 125 4.85 -16.15 -3.94
N LEU A 126 4.91 -15.92 -5.26
CA LEU A 126 4.72 -16.94 -6.29
C LEU A 126 5.98 -17.74 -6.62
N LYS A 127 7.17 -17.27 -6.28
CA LYS A 127 8.46 -17.83 -6.67
C LYS A 127 8.57 -19.35 -6.48
N ASN A 128 7.99 -19.88 -5.40
CA ASN A 128 8.00 -21.30 -5.07
C ASN A 128 6.59 -21.87 -4.91
N ALA A 129 5.56 -21.19 -5.42
CA ALA A 129 4.18 -21.57 -5.24
C ALA A 129 3.78 -22.69 -6.23
N THR A 130 3.11 -23.70 -5.72
CA THR A 130 2.47 -24.74 -6.53
C THR A 130 1.27 -24.16 -7.30
N PRO A 131 0.78 -24.83 -8.38
CA PRO A 131 -0.42 -24.37 -9.09
C PRO A 131 -1.64 -24.17 -8.19
N ILE A 132 -1.80 -25.02 -7.17
CA ILE A 132 -2.88 -24.93 -6.18
C ILE A 132 -2.73 -23.64 -5.33
N GLN A 133 -1.51 -23.34 -4.89
CA GLN A 133 -1.22 -22.12 -4.11
C GLN A 133 -1.39 -20.84 -4.95
N ARG A 134 -1.04 -20.87 -6.24
CA ARG A 134 -1.28 -19.74 -7.17
C ARG A 134 -2.77 -19.47 -7.33
N ALA A 135 -3.58 -20.53 -7.50
CA ALA A 135 -5.04 -20.39 -7.58
C ALA A 135 -5.64 -19.86 -6.26
N ALA A 136 -5.14 -20.30 -5.10
CA ALA A 136 -5.54 -19.79 -3.79
C ALA A 136 -5.18 -18.30 -3.65
N TYR A 137 -3.96 -17.91 -4.04
CA TYR A 137 -3.51 -16.53 -4.03
C TYR A 137 -4.35 -15.62 -4.93
N SER A 138 -4.68 -16.10 -6.16
CA SER A 138 -5.55 -15.36 -7.07
C SER A 138 -6.94 -15.12 -6.48
N ARG A 139 -7.51 -16.11 -5.78
CA ARG A 139 -8.80 -15.97 -5.09
C ARG A 139 -8.71 -14.93 -3.97
N ALA A 140 -7.67 -14.98 -3.14
CA ALA A 140 -7.44 -14.02 -2.07
C ALA A 140 -7.34 -12.58 -2.61
N LEU A 141 -6.63 -12.36 -3.73
CA LEU A 141 -6.56 -11.06 -4.40
C LEU A 141 -7.94 -10.56 -4.84
N VAL A 142 -8.76 -11.44 -5.45
CA VAL A 142 -10.12 -11.10 -5.88
C VAL A 142 -11.02 -10.81 -4.68
N ALA A 143 -10.94 -11.63 -3.62
CA ALA A 143 -11.71 -11.43 -2.39
C ALA A 143 -11.40 -10.08 -1.73
N CYS A 144 -10.11 -9.71 -1.64
CA CYS A 144 -9.70 -8.40 -1.14
C CYS A 144 -10.18 -7.26 -2.04
N ALA A 145 -10.18 -7.46 -3.37
CA ALA A 145 -10.64 -6.44 -4.32
C ALA A 145 -12.15 -6.20 -4.29
N ALA A 146 -12.93 -7.20 -3.90
CA ALA A 146 -14.40 -7.09 -3.78
C ALA A 146 -14.83 -6.31 -2.54
N GLN A 147 -13.95 -6.09 -1.58
CA GLN A 147 -14.25 -5.36 -0.35
C GLN A 147 -14.31 -3.83 -0.58
N PRO A 148 -15.14 -3.09 0.20
CA PRO A 148 -15.22 -1.63 0.07
C PRO A 148 -13.87 -0.96 0.33
N LYS A 149 -13.45 -0.15 -0.63
CA LYS A 149 -12.15 0.52 -0.62
C LYS A 149 -12.20 1.85 0.10
N MET A 150 -11.63 1.95 1.28
CA MET A 150 -11.43 3.25 1.94
C MET A 150 -9.94 3.68 2.03
N ALA A 151 -9.01 2.81 1.69
CA ALA A 151 -7.57 3.09 1.80
C ALA A 151 -6.98 3.91 0.64
N ALA A 152 -7.72 4.13 -0.44
CA ALA A 152 -7.24 4.81 -1.66
C ALA A 152 -6.81 6.28 -1.47
N VAL A 153 -7.02 6.86 -0.28
CA VAL A 153 -6.80 8.29 -0.04
C VAL A 153 -5.44 8.59 0.59
N CYS A 154 -4.74 7.60 1.13
CA CYS A 154 -3.44 7.84 1.76
C CYS A 154 -2.28 7.48 0.81
N PRO A 155 -1.43 8.45 0.40
CA PRO A 155 -0.28 8.19 -0.48
C PRO A 155 0.72 7.19 0.11
N LEU A 156 0.70 7.01 1.42
CA LEU A 156 1.62 6.13 2.14
C LEU A 156 1.07 4.71 2.37
N ALA A 157 -0.25 4.51 2.18
CA ALA A 157 -0.84 3.19 2.27
C ALA A 157 -0.62 2.43 0.96
N PHE A 158 -0.26 1.14 1.07
CA PHE A 158 -0.26 0.24 -0.07
C PHE A 158 -1.72 -0.17 -0.28
N GLY A 159 -2.26 0.17 -1.41
CA GLY A 159 -3.62 -0.18 -1.81
C GLY A 159 -3.72 -0.07 -3.33
N GLU A 160 -4.02 -1.17 -3.93
CA GLU A 160 -4.61 -1.40 -5.24
C GLU A 160 -4.09 -0.62 -6.44
N VAL A 161 -3.15 -1.26 -7.09
CA VAL A 161 -2.93 -1.04 -8.51
C VAL A 161 -3.55 -2.22 -9.25
N ALA A 162 -4.57 -1.92 -10.09
CA ALA A 162 -5.11 -2.81 -11.11
C ALA A 162 -5.15 -4.31 -10.73
N VAL A 163 -5.99 -4.71 -9.76
CA VAL A 163 -6.16 -6.11 -9.33
C VAL A 163 -6.36 -7.04 -10.50
N LYS A 164 -7.10 -6.62 -11.53
CA LYS A 164 -7.30 -7.40 -12.76
C LYS A 164 -5.97 -7.75 -13.45
N GLU A 165 -5.02 -6.81 -13.50
CA GLU A 165 -3.71 -7.02 -14.10
C GLU A 165 -2.85 -7.94 -13.21
N ARG A 166 -2.90 -7.79 -11.89
CA ARG A 166 -2.22 -8.66 -10.92
C ARG A 166 -2.71 -10.11 -11.04
N VAL A 167 -4.04 -10.32 -11.00
CA VAL A 167 -4.63 -11.67 -11.15
C VAL A 167 -4.21 -12.31 -12.47
N LYS A 168 -4.23 -11.56 -13.59
CA LYS A 168 -3.77 -12.06 -14.89
C LYS A 168 -2.30 -12.48 -14.84
N ASN A 169 -1.44 -11.68 -14.21
CA ASN A 169 -0.01 -11.98 -14.09
C ASN A 169 0.23 -13.21 -13.21
N VAL A 170 -0.51 -13.35 -12.11
CA VAL A 170 -0.42 -14.50 -11.19
C VAL A 170 -0.81 -15.82 -11.89
N LEU A 171 -1.86 -15.78 -12.72
CA LEU A 171 -2.32 -16.99 -13.44
C LEU A 171 -1.38 -17.38 -14.61
N ASN A 172 -0.63 -16.42 -15.15
CA ASN A 172 0.33 -16.64 -16.25
C ASN A 172 1.77 -16.87 -15.76
N TYR A 173 2.01 -16.85 -14.45
CA TYR A 173 3.32 -17.09 -13.84
C TYR A 173 3.63 -18.58 -13.82
#